data_752b64e10bd016f95892cce74a54c5fe
#
_entry.id   752b64e10bd016f95892cce74a54c5fe
#
_cell.length_a   1.000
_cell.length_b   1.000
_cell.length_c   1.000
_cell.angle_alpha   90.00
_cell.angle_beta   90.00
_cell.angle_gamma   90.00
#
_symmetry.space_group_name_H-M   'P 1'
#
loop_
_entity.id
_entity.type
_entity.pdbx_description
1 polymer ?
#
loop_
_entity_poly.entity_id
_entity_poly.type
_entity_poly.pdbx_seq_one_letter_code
_entity_poly.pdbx_strand_id
1 'polypeptide(L)'
;MGYPSIFAFYLAIAFVLVPVELGFLLYQGKKKTGRFTLRGIISYQKSIPWWQYFVWGIIIFVIVGAIMTLFTPIDSFLQRTLFFWMPDMNFGLDGNFSKTILIVTYSAALLFNVFLGPMVEELYFRGYLLPRVKGNYEKLFHSFLFAAMHVFTPWMIISRTIGFLPIIFGTTKKNIYLGMMVHMMCNSVGFFTGLIFILKM
;
A
#
# COMPACT_ATOMS: atom_id res chain seq x y z
N MET A 1 -26.96 2.90 13.10
CA MET A 1 -26.26 2.71 11.81
C MET A 1 -24.84 2.24 12.10
N GLY A 2 -24.36 1.22 11.36
CA GLY A 2 -22.98 0.74 11.49
C GLY A 2 -21.97 1.64 10.77
N TYR A 3 -20.71 1.22 10.72
CA TYR A 3 -19.68 1.87 9.93
C TYR A 3 -19.69 1.35 8.48
N PRO A 4 -19.18 2.13 7.49
CA PRO A 4 -18.98 1.63 6.12
C PRO A 4 -17.98 0.45 6.13
N SER A 5 -18.11 -0.50 5.20
CA SER A 5 -17.30 -1.73 5.21
C SER A 5 -15.79 -1.47 5.09
N ILE A 6 -15.39 -0.36 4.45
CA ILE A 6 -13.99 0.06 4.39
C ILE A 6 -13.36 0.28 5.78
N PHE A 7 -14.15 0.62 6.80
CA PHE A 7 -13.65 0.81 8.16
C PHE A 7 -13.07 -0.50 8.74
N ALA A 8 -13.76 -1.63 8.50
CA ALA A 8 -13.25 -2.94 8.91
C ALA A 8 -11.92 -3.28 8.23
N PHE A 9 -11.74 -2.89 6.97
CA PHE A 9 -10.47 -3.04 6.26
C PHE A 9 -9.33 -2.23 6.92
N TYR A 10 -9.59 -0.97 7.31
CA TYR A 10 -8.58 -0.17 8.04
C TYR A 10 -8.21 -0.78 9.39
N LEU A 11 -9.19 -1.35 10.10
CA LEU A 11 -8.91 -2.08 11.34
C LEU A 11 -8.11 -3.38 11.07
N ALA A 12 -8.36 -4.08 9.97
CA ALA A 12 -7.57 -5.24 9.58
C ALA A 12 -6.12 -4.89 9.29
N ILE A 13 -5.84 -3.73 8.68
CA ILE A 13 -4.46 -3.24 8.54
C ILE A 13 -3.82 -3.09 9.93
N ALA A 14 -4.50 -2.41 10.86
CA ALA A 14 -3.96 -2.12 12.17
C ALA A 14 -3.73 -3.37 13.04
N PHE A 15 -4.68 -4.30 13.05
CA PHE A 15 -4.71 -5.42 14.00
C PHE A 15 -4.28 -6.76 13.40
N VAL A 16 -4.15 -6.87 12.08
CA VAL A 16 -3.70 -8.10 11.41
C VAL A 16 -2.43 -7.84 10.63
N LEU A 17 -2.48 -7.00 9.58
CA LEU A 17 -1.35 -6.80 8.68
C LEU A 17 -0.12 -6.28 9.42
N VAL A 18 -0.26 -5.18 10.14
CA VAL A 18 0.87 -4.54 10.85
C VAL A 18 1.49 -5.47 11.91
N PRO A 19 0.73 -6.12 12.82
CA PRO A 19 1.30 -7.06 13.79
C PRO A 19 1.98 -8.25 13.13
N VAL A 20 1.43 -8.80 12.06
CA VAL A 20 1.99 -9.97 11.36
C VAL A 20 3.30 -9.59 10.67
N GLU A 21 3.33 -8.56 9.84
CA GLU A 21 4.52 -8.19 9.08
C GLU A 21 5.61 -7.60 9.97
N LEU A 22 5.27 -6.63 10.84
CA LEU A 22 6.24 -6.02 11.75
C LEU A 22 6.73 -7.03 12.78
N GLY A 23 5.82 -7.84 13.35
CA GLY A 23 6.15 -8.92 14.28
C GLY A 23 7.10 -9.93 13.67
N PHE A 24 6.86 -10.34 12.42
CA PHE A 24 7.77 -11.20 11.67
C PHE A 24 9.15 -10.55 11.49
N LEU A 25 9.21 -9.29 11.08
CA LEU A 25 10.48 -8.56 10.91
C LEU A 25 11.26 -8.46 12.21
N LEU A 26 10.59 -8.13 13.31
CA LEU A 26 11.21 -8.05 14.64
C LEU A 26 11.69 -9.43 15.12
N TYR A 27 10.94 -10.49 14.85
CA TYR A 27 11.36 -11.86 15.12
C TYR A 27 12.64 -12.23 14.33
N GLN A 28 12.71 -11.88 13.04
CA GLN A 28 13.93 -12.09 12.24
C GLN A 28 15.11 -11.27 12.80
N GLY A 29 14.84 -10.06 13.28
CA GLY A 29 15.84 -9.25 13.98
C GLY A 29 16.39 -9.94 15.23
N LYS A 30 15.50 -10.47 16.07
CA LYS A 30 15.86 -11.23 17.27
C LYS A 30 16.67 -12.49 16.92
N LYS A 31 16.24 -13.23 15.90
CA LYS A 31 16.97 -14.42 15.44
C LYS A 31 18.38 -14.10 14.97
N LYS A 32 18.58 -12.96 14.29
CA LYS A 32 19.88 -12.57 13.74
C LYS A 32 20.82 -11.89 14.74
N THR A 33 20.28 -11.08 15.66
CA THR A 33 21.07 -10.18 16.52
C THR A 33 20.87 -10.40 18.02
N GLY A 34 19.96 -11.29 18.42
CA GLY A 34 19.54 -11.50 19.80
C GLY A 34 18.56 -10.44 20.33
N ARG A 35 18.21 -9.41 19.53
CA ARG A 35 17.36 -8.28 19.95
C ARG A 35 16.21 -8.07 18.98
N PHE A 36 15.05 -7.61 19.45
CA PHE A 36 13.94 -7.16 18.61
C PHE A 36 14.31 -5.83 17.93
N THR A 37 14.82 -5.90 16.69
CA THR A 37 15.32 -4.74 15.94
C THR A 37 15.16 -4.96 14.45
N LEU A 38 14.98 -3.87 13.69
CA LEU A 38 15.00 -3.87 12.24
C LEU A 38 16.42 -3.66 11.68
N ARG A 39 17.39 -3.30 12.55
CA ARG A 39 18.76 -3.02 12.14
C ARG A 39 19.43 -4.27 11.56
N GLY A 40 19.98 -4.12 10.35
CA GLY A 40 20.63 -5.23 9.65
C GLY A 40 19.65 -6.26 9.03
N ILE A 41 18.34 -6.04 9.16
CA ILE A 41 17.28 -6.84 8.54
C ILE A 41 16.76 -6.18 7.27
N ILE A 42 16.62 -4.86 7.29
CA ILE A 42 16.08 -4.05 6.20
C ILE A 42 17.22 -3.58 5.28
N SER A 43 17.00 -3.74 3.98
CA SER A 43 17.89 -3.27 2.91
C SER A 43 17.48 -1.90 2.35
N TYR A 44 18.28 -1.35 1.43
CA TYR A 44 18.01 -0.12 0.69
C TYR A 44 17.86 1.15 1.56
N GLN A 45 18.67 1.26 2.63
CA GLN A 45 18.67 2.40 3.56
C GLN A 45 19.71 3.47 3.21
N LYS A 46 20.14 3.53 1.93
CA LYS A 46 21.11 4.54 1.47
C LYS A 46 20.51 5.94 1.62
N SER A 47 21.30 6.88 2.14
CA SER A 47 20.91 8.28 2.18
C SER A 47 20.91 8.90 0.79
N ILE A 48 19.92 9.75 0.51
CA ILE A 48 19.84 10.59 -0.70
C ILE A 48 19.55 12.03 -0.29
N PRO A 49 19.91 13.03 -1.11
CA PRO A 49 19.56 14.43 -0.88
C PRO A 49 18.04 14.62 -0.75
N TRP A 50 17.60 15.48 0.17
CA TRP A 50 16.18 15.67 0.48
C TRP A 50 15.32 16.04 -0.73
N TRP A 51 15.83 16.88 -1.64
CA TRP A 51 15.12 17.29 -2.86
C TRP A 51 14.81 16.12 -3.81
N GLN A 52 15.62 15.05 -3.77
CA GLN A 52 15.38 13.86 -4.59
C GLN A 52 14.12 13.10 -4.17
N TYR A 53 13.71 13.19 -2.90
CA TYR A 53 12.44 12.61 -2.47
C TYR A 53 11.26 13.27 -3.20
N PHE A 54 11.26 14.59 -3.33
CA PHE A 54 10.19 15.31 -4.02
C PHE A 54 10.20 15.03 -5.52
N VAL A 55 11.34 15.17 -6.16
CA VAL A 55 11.45 14.99 -7.63
C VAL A 55 11.08 13.57 -8.03
N TRP A 56 11.77 12.57 -7.46
CA TRP A 56 11.50 11.16 -7.78
C TRP A 56 10.15 10.70 -7.24
N GLY A 57 9.72 11.22 -6.09
CA GLY A 57 8.42 10.93 -5.51
C GLY A 57 7.29 11.31 -6.44
N ILE A 58 7.30 12.54 -6.95
CA ILE A 58 6.28 13.02 -7.90
C ILE A 58 6.35 12.23 -9.22
N ILE A 59 7.55 12.04 -9.78
CA ILE A 59 7.71 11.30 -11.04
C ILE A 59 7.14 9.87 -10.90
N ILE A 60 7.53 9.14 -9.87
CA ILE A 60 7.08 7.77 -9.67
C ILE A 60 5.58 7.73 -9.39
N PHE A 61 5.05 8.64 -8.56
CA PHE A 61 3.63 8.74 -8.27
C PHE A 61 2.79 8.96 -9.54
N VAL A 62 3.22 9.88 -10.41
CA VAL A 62 2.54 10.14 -11.69
C VAL A 62 2.59 8.92 -12.60
N ILE A 63 3.74 8.23 -12.69
CA ILE A 63 3.86 7.01 -13.50
C ILE A 63 2.95 5.91 -12.96
N VAL A 64 2.93 5.69 -11.64
CA VAL A 64 2.02 4.70 -11.01
C VAL A 64 0.57 5.05 -11.31
N GLY A 65 0.17 6.32 -11.11
CA GLY A 65 -1.19 6.79 -11.39
C GLY A 65 -1.57 6.59 -12.86
N ALA A 66 -0.68 6.92 -13.80
CA ALA A 66 -0.91 6.71 -15.22
C ALA A 66 -1.10 5.22 -15.57
N ILE A 67 -0.26 4.33 -15.02
CA ILE A 67 -0.39 2.89 -15.22
C ILE A 67 -1.74 2.41 -14.65
N MET A 68 -2.07 2.75 -13.41
CA MET A 68 -3.33 2.33 -12.79
C MET A 68 -4.55 2.81 -13.59
N THR A 69 -4.52 4.05 -14.10
CA THR A 69 -5.59 4.59 -14.95
C THR A 69 -5.69 3.85 -16.28
N LEU A 70 -4.56 3.55 -16.93
CA LEU A 70 -4.51 2.83 -18.19
C LEU A 70 -5.10 1.42 -18.08
N PHE A 71 -4.91 0.75 -16.94
CA PHE A 71 -5.40 -0.61 -16.68
C PHE A 71 -6.83 -0.65 -16.13
N THR A 72 -7.46 0.48 -15.80
CA THR A 72 -8.85 0.53 -15.29
C THR A 72 -9.87 -0.27 -16.15
N PRO A 73 -9.83 -0.25 -17.48
CA PRO A 73 -10.75 -1.06 -18.28
C PRO A 73 -10.58 -2.57 -18.07
N ILE A 74 -9.33 -3.02 -17.90
CA ILE A 74 -9.00 -4.44 -17.65
C ILE A 74 -9.47 -4.83 -16.25
N ASP A 75 -9.18 -4.01 -15.26
CA ASP A 75 -9.62 -4.23 -13.88
C ASP A 75 -11.15 -4.33 -13.79
N SER A 76 -11.86 -3.40 -14.45
CA SER A 76 -13.33 -3.42 -14.50
C SER A 76 -13.88 -4.64 -15.23
N PHE A 77 -13.22 -5.09 -16.31
CA PHE A 77 -13.60 -6.32 -17.00
C PHE A 77 -13.43 -7.55 -16.09
N LEU A 78 -12.29 -7.69 -15.43
CA LEU A 78 -12.01 -8.79 -14.50
C LEU A 78 -13.01 -8.80 -13.34
N GLN A 79 -13.29 -7.64 -12.74
CA GLN A 79 -14.26 -7.52 -11.66
C GLN A 79 -15.64 -8.01 -12.07
N ARG A 80 -16.15 -7.59 -13.24
CA ARG A 80 -17.49 -7.94 -13.72
C ARG A 80 -17.63 -9.37 -14.23
N THR A 81 -16.53 -10.00 -14.65
CA THR A 81 -16.58 -11.34 -15.28
C THR A 81 -16.09 -12.45 -14.35
N LEU A 82 -14.93 -12.28 -13.72
CA LEU A 82 -14.32 -13.30 -12.89
C LEU A 82 -14.59 -13.13 -11.40
N PHE A 83 -14.75 -11.89 -10.95
CA PHE A 83 -14.88 -11.54 -9.55
C PHE A 83 -16.22 -10.89 -9.20
N PHE A 84 -17.26 -11.08 -10.05
CA PHE A 84 -18.61 -10.53 -9.87
C PHE A 84 -19.28 -10.95 -8.55
N TRP A 85 -18.84 -12.05 -7.97
CA TRP A 85 -19.34 -12.57 -6.70
C TRP A 85 -18.72 -11.91 -5.47
N MET A 86 -17.64 -11.15 -5.64
CA MET A 86 -17.03 -10.42 -4.52
C MET A 86 -17.85 -9.17 -4.20
N PRO A 87 -18.10 -8.93 -2.90
CA PRO A 87 -18.85 -7.73 -2.51
C PRO A 87 -18.05 -6.46 -2.80
N ASP A 88 -18.75 -5.42 -3.23
CA ASP A 88 -18.17 -4.09 -3.34
C ASP A 88 -17.87 -3.51 -1.97
N MET A 89 -16.73 -2.84 -1.88
CA MET A 89 -16.33 -2.17 -0.65
C MET A 89 -17.02 -0.81 -0.54
N ASN A 90 -17.85 -0.63 0.48
CA ASN A 90 -18.51 0.64 0.72
C ASN A 90 -17.55 1.60 1.43
N PHE A 91 -17.24 2.71 0.75
CA PHE A 91 -16.37 3.79 1.25
C PHE A 91 -17.13 4.83 2.09
N GLY A 92 -18.45 4.71 2.22
CA GLY A 92 -19.29 5.64 2.97
C GLY A 92 -19.60 6.96 2.23
N LEU A 93 -19.31 7.05 0.93
CA LEU A 93 -19.47 8.27 0.14
C LEU A 93 -20.83 8.32 -0.59
N ASP A 94 -21.80 7.52 -0.15
CA ASP A 94 -23.15 7.39 -0.67
C ASP A 94 -24.22 8.24 0.06
N GLY A 95 -23.77 9.02 1.06
CA GLY A 95 -24.67 9.86 1.88
C GLY A 95 -25.43 9.14 3.00
N ASN A 96 -25.23 7.81 3.17
CA ASN A 96 -25.95 7.00 4.14
C ASN A 96 -25.35 7.02 5.56
N PHE A 97 -24.22 7.71 5.76
CA PHE A 97 -23.49 7.75 7.03
C PHE A 97 -23.41 9.18 7.58
N SER A 98 -23.48 9.31 8.90
CA SER A 98 -23.32 10.61 9.56
C SER A 98 -21.88 11.14 9.40
N LYS A 99 -21.72 12.45 9.43
CA LYS A 99 -20.42 13.15 9.38
C LYS A 99 -19.46 12.62 10.44
N THR A 100 -19.93 12.35 11.66
CA THR A 100 -19.12 11.79 12.76
C THR A 100 -18.56 10.41 12.41
N ILE A 101 -19.39 9.51 11.87
CA ILE A 101 -18.96 8.17 11.44
C ILE A 101 -17.89 8.28 10.36
N LEU A 102 -18.06 9.17 9.40
CA LEU A 102 -17.07 9.38 8.34
C LEU A 102 -15.77 9.99 8.86
N ILE A 103 -15.83 10.95 9.79
CA ILE A 103 -14.63 11.49 10.43
C ILE A 103 -13.83 10.36 11.11
N VAL A 104 -14.47 9.49 11.88
CA VAL A 104 -13.80 8.34 12.52
C VAL A 104 -13.22 7.40 11.47
N THR A 105 -13.99 7.06 10.43
CA THR A 105 -13.56 6.16 9.34
C THR A 105 -12.32 6.71 8.62
N TYR A 106 -12.34 7.98 8.24
CA TYR A 106 -11.24 8.58 7.49
C TYR A 106 -10.05 8.97 8.38
N SER A 107 -10.25 9.16 9.70
CA SER A 107 -9.14 9.23 10.66
C SER A 107 -8.41 7.88 10.75
N ALA A 108 -9.14 6.77 10.78
CA ALA A 108 -8.54 5.44 10.70
C ALA A 108 -7.85 5.20 9.34
N ALA A 109 -8.44 5.67 8.23
CA ALA A 109 -7.80 5.66 6.91
C ALA A 109 -6.45 6.35 6.92
N LEU A 110 -6.39 7.58 7.48
CA LEU A 110 -5.16 8.34 7.56
C LEU A 110 -4.08 7.60 8.35
N LEU A 111 -4.41 7.13 9.54
CA LEU A 111 -3.44 6.45 10.42
C LEU A 111 -2.99 5.10 9.86
N PHE A 112 -3.92 4.26 9.45
CA PHE A 112 -3.62 2.87 9.14
C PHE A 112 -3.37 2.64 7.66
N ASN A 113 -4.21 3.18 6.77
CA ASN A 113 -4.08 2.93 5.33
C ASN A 113 -3.09 3.89 4.65
N VAL A 114 -2.99 5.16 5.08
CA VAL A 114 -2.06 6.11 4.46
C VAL A 114 -0.66 6.00 5.04
N PHE A 115 -0.52 5.90 6.37
CA PHE A 115 0.80 5.90 7.00
C PHE A 115 1.29 4.52 7.41
N LEU A 116 0.62 3.86 8.35
CA LEU A 116 1.18 2.69 9.04
C LEU A 116 1.29 1.47 8.11
N GLY A 117 0.25 1.17 7.34
CA GLY A 117 0.23 0.07 6.37
C GLY A 117 1.38 0.18 5.37
N PRO A 118 1.44 1.26 4.55
CA PRO A 118 2.52 1.46 3.59
C PRO A 118 3.92 1.39 4.20
N MET A 119 4.12 1.96 5.41
CA MET A 119 5.43 1.87 6.07
C MET A 119 5.82 0.43 6.35
N VAL A 120 4.93 -0.35 6.93
CA VAL A 120 5.23 -1.73 7.32
C VAL A 120 5.32 -2.63 6.09
N GLU A 121 4.43 -2.47 5.11
CA GLU A 121 4.48 -3.20 3.84
C GLU A 121 5.77 -2.93 3.06
N GLU A 122 6.24 -1.68 2.99
CA GLU A 122 7.52 -1.38 2.32
C GLU A 122 8.70 -2.00 3.08
N LEU A 123 8.71 -1.97 4.42
CA LEU A 123 9.73 -2.64 5.22
C LEU A 123 9.74 -4.15 4.96
N TYR A 124 8.56 -4.79 4.94
CA TYR A 124 8.45 -6.22 4.73
C TYR A 124 8.76 -6.60 3.27
N PHE A 125 8.01 -6.05 2.31
CA PHE A 125 8.15 -6.45 0.91
C PHE A 125 9.46 -5.96 0.31
N ARG A 126 9.75 -4.66 0.36
CA ARG A 126 10.92 -4.10 -0.34
C ARG A 126 12.18 -4.19 0.51
N GLY A 127 12.08 -3.93 1.82
CA GLY A 127 13.22 -3.96 2.71
C GLY A 127 13.72 -5.37 3.03
N TYR A 128 12.81 -6.32 3.23
CA TYR A 128 13.15 -7.67 3.65
C TYR A 128 13.03 -8.71 2.53
N LEU A 129 11.88 -8.80 1.87
CA LEU A 129 11.58 -9.87 0.92
C LEU A 129 12.30 -9.69 -0.41
N LEU A 130 12.25 -8.50 -1.02
CA LEU A 130 12.82 -8.23 -2.35
C LEU A 130 14.31 -8.66 -2.47
N PRO A 131 15.20 -8.37 -1.50
CA PRO A 131 16.59 -8.82 -1.60
C PRO A 131 16.77 -10.34 -1.54
N ARG A 132 15.73 -11.09 -1.17
CA ARG A 132 15.74 -12.57 -1.04
C ARG A 132 15.12 -13.27 -2.23
N VAL A 133 14.33 -12.57 -3.03
CA VAL A 133 13.84 -13.06 -4.32
C VAL A 133 15.01 -13.03 -5.31
N LYS A 134 15.28 -14.17 -5.95
CA LYS A 134 16.39 -14.31 -6.92
C LYS A 134 15.83 -14.78 -8.25
N GLY A 135 16.51 -14.40 -9.32
CA GLY A 135 16.20 -14.83 -10.69
C GLY A 135 16.09 -13.66 -11.66
N ASN A 136 15.99 -13.99 -12.96
CA ASN A 136 15.96 -12.97 -14.02
C ASN A 136 14.75 -12.03 -13.96
N TYR A 137 13.64 -12.49 -13.37
CA TYR A 137 12.39 -11.75 -13.25
C TYR A 137 12.06 -11.37 -11.79
N GLU A 138 13.08 -11.27 -10.93
CA GLU A 138 12.92 -11.05 -9.49
C GLU A 138 11.96 -9.89 -9.14
N LYS A 139 12.08 -8.76 -9.82
CA LYS A 139 11.27 -7.57 -9.56
C LYS A 139 9.81 -7.75 -9.97
N LEU A 140 9.59 -8.38 -11.13
CA LEU A 140 8.24 -8.67 -11.62
C LEU A 140 7.55 -9.68 -10.70
N PHE A 141 8.23 -10.76 -10.35
CA PHE A 141 7.70 -11.76 -9.43
C PHE A 141 7.43 -11.19 -8.04
N HIS A 142 8.34 -10.36 -7.52
CA HIS A 142 8.13 -9.66 -6.26
C HIS A 142 6.92 -8.72 -6.33
N SER A 143 6.76 -7.95 -7.43
CA SER A 143 5.59 -7.08 -7.63
C SER A 143 4.29 -7.87 -7.71
N PHE A 144 4.31 -9.03 -8.36
CA PHE A 144 3.18 -9.96 -8.39
C PHE A 144 2.82 -10.47 -6.99
N LEU A 145 3.78 -10.87 -6.17
CA LEU A 145 3.54 -11.30 -4.78
C LEU A 145 2.88 -10.18 -3.96
N PHE A 146 3.36 -8.96 -4.13
CA PHE A 146 2.76 -7.80 -3.48
C PHE A 146 1.33 -7.53 -3.97
N ALA A 147 1.09 -7.62 -5.28
CA ALA A 147 -0.26 -7.49 -5.84
C ALA A 147 -1.20 -8.60 -5.34
N ALA A 148 -0.71 -9.84 -5.27
CA ALA A 148 -1.47 -11.01 -4.82
C ALA A 148 -1.87 -10.93 -3.33
N MET A 149 -1.09 -10.25 -2.49
CA MET A 149 -1.46 -10.01 -1.09
C MET A 149 -2.77 -9.18 -0.96
N HIS A 150 -3.11 -8.37 -1.96
CA HIS A 150 -4.32 -7.55 -1.96
C HIS A 150 -5.57 -8.36 -2.33
N VAL A 151 -5.80 -9.47 -1.60
CA VAL A 151 -6.87 -10.44 -1.84
C VAL A 151 -8.29 -9.86 -1.83
N PHE A 152 -8.47 -8.67 -1.28
CA PHE A 152 -9.76 -7.96 -1.21
C PHE A 152 -10.13 -7.22 -2.51
N THR A 153 -9.19 -7.09 -3.46
CA THR A 153 -9.42 -6.52 -4.81
C THR A 153 -8.61 -7.30 -5.85
N PRO A 154 -8.87 -8.61 -6.01
CA PRO A 154 -8.04 -9.50 -6.84
C PRO A 154 -8.11 -9.16 -8.33
N TRP A 155 -9.16 -8.49 -8.79
CA TRP A 155 -9.26 -8.01 -10.17
C TRP A 155 -8.18 -7.01 -10.56
N MET A 156 -7.55 -6.34 -9.58
CA MET A 156 -6.45 -5.38 -9.80
C MET A 156 -5.07 -6.05 -9.80
N ILE A 157 -4.97 -7.37 -9.88
CA ILE A 157 -3.69 -8.08 -9.79
C ILE A 157 -2.73 -7.70 -10.92
N ILE A 158 -3.25 -7.48 -12.13
CA ILE A 158 -2.43 -7.11 -13.30
C ILE A 158 -1.97 -5.66 -13.18
N SER A 159 -2.90 -4.74 -12.95
CA SER A 159 -2.60 -3.32 -12.82
C SER A 159 -1.64 -3.04 -11.67
N ARG A 160 -1.82 -3.68 -10.51
CA ARG A 160 -0.89 -3.56 -9.38
C ARG A 160 0.47 -4.17 -9.67
N THR A 161 0.52 -5.35 -10.28
CA THR A 161 1.80 -5.99 -10.61
C THR A 161 2.67 -5.06 -11.47
N ILE A 162 2.09 -4.40 -12.45
CA ILE A 162 2.80 -3.47 -13.34
C ILE A 162 2.98 -2.10 -12.66
N GLY A 163 1.93 -1.59 -12.00
CA GLY A 163 1.89 -0.28 -11.36
C GLY A 163 2.89 -0.13 -10.22
N PHE A 164 3.25 -1.20 -9.51
CA PHE A 164 4.21 -1.12 -8.42
C PHE A 164 5.68 -1.31 -8.85
N LEU A 165 5.97 -1.68 -10.10
CA LEU A 165 7.34 -1.76 -10.59
C LEU A 165 8.12 -0.43 -10.46
N PRO A 166 7.56 0.76 -10.77
CA PRO A 166 8.25 2.03 -10.55
C PRO A 166 8.66 2.26 -9.09
N ILE A 167 7.84 1.82 -8.12
CA ILE A 167 8.18 1.92 -6.69
C ILE A 167 9.38 1.02 -6.36
N ILE A 168 9.43 -0.20 -6.91
CA ILE A 168 10.57 -1.11 -6.75
C ILE A 168 11.85 -0.47 -7.31
N PHE A 169 11.77 0.17 -8.49
CA PHE A 169 12.90 0.90 -9.06
C PHE A 169 13.33 2.06 -8.17
N GLY A 170 12.39 2.87 -7.66
CA GLY A 170 12.66 3.94 -6.71
C GLY A 170 13.38 3.43 -5.46
N THR A 171 12.86 2.36 -4.85
CA THR A 171 13.45 1.74 -3.67
C THR A 171 14.86 1.21 -3.92
N THR A 172 15.05 0.42 -5.00
CA THR A 172 16.33 -0.24 -5.26
C THR A 172 17.42 0.71 -5.74
N LYS A 173 17.07 1.74 -6.51
CA LYS A 173 18.03 2.72 -7.07
C LYS A 173 18.28 3.91 -6.18
N LYS A 174 17.34 4.26 -5.31
CA LYS A 174 17.43 5.40 -4.39
C LYS A 174 17.45 4.91 -2.94
N ASN A 175 16.31 4.73 -2.32
CA ASN A 175 16.19 4.14 -0.99
C ASN A 175 14.74 3.71 -0.66
N ILE A 176 14.58 2.98 0.44
CA ILE A 176 13.28 2.46 0.90
C ILE A 176 12.32 3.58 1.34
N TYR A 177 12.82 4.69 1.87
CA TYR A 177 11.97 5.80 2.34
C TYR A 177 11.29 6.51 1.17
N LEU A 178 11.92 6.52 -0.03
CA LEU A 178 11.28 7.00 -1.24
C LEU A 178 10.11 6.08 -1.63
N GLY A 179 10.29 4.75 -1.56
CA GLY A 179 9.21 3.80 -1.79
C GLY A 179 8.04 4.02 -0.83
N MET A 180 8.32 4.15 0.48
CA MET A 180 7.32 4.46 1.50
C MET A 180 6.54 5.74 1.18
N MET A 181 7.26 6.81 0.85
CA MET A 181 6.63 8.09 0.54
C MET A 181 5.69 7.98 -0.66
N VAL A 182 6.14 7.36 -1.76
CA VAL A 182 5.29 7.18 -2.95
C VAL A 182 4.07 6.31 -2.64
N HIS A 183 4.25 5.23 -1.88
CA HIS A 183 3.14 4.35 -1.50
C HIS A 183 2.11 5.10 -0.64
N MET A 184 2.57 5.90 0.34
CA MET A 184 1.70 6.79 1.13
C MET A 184 0.95 7.78 0.23
N MET A 185 1.62 8.38 -0.76
CA MET A 185 0.98 9.28 -1.73
C MET A 185 -0.12 8.55 -2.52
N CYS A 186 0.12 7.32 -2.97
CA CYS A 186 -0.88 6.53 -3.68
C CYS A 186 -2.12 6.27 -2.80
N ASN A 187 -1.92 5.86 -1.55
CA ASN A 187 -3.02 5.59 -0.63
C ASN A 187 -3.73 6.87 -0.15
N SER A 188 -3.06 8.02 -0.17
CA SER A 188 -3.66 9.30 0.23
C SER A 188 -4.75 9.79 -0.74
N VAL A 189 -4.76 9.34 -1.99
CA VAL A 189 -5.80 9.74 -2.98
C VAL A 189 -7.21 9.42 -2.47
N GLY A 190 -7.43 8.19 -1.98
CA GLY A 190 -8.72 7.78 -1.42
C GLY A 190 -9.07 8.56 -0.14
N PHE A 191 -8.08 8.84 0.71
CA PHE A 191 -8.27 9.67 1.89
C PHE A 191 -8.74 11.09 1.54
N PHE A 192 -8.08 11.76 0.60
CA PHE A 192 -8.47 13.11 0.17
C PHE A 192 -9.84 13.14 -0.48
N THR A 193 -10.22 12.11 -1.23
CA THR A 193 -11.58 11.98 -1.78
C THR A 193 -12.62 11.96 -0.66
N GLY A 194 -12.40 11.17 0.38
CA GLY A 194 -13.28 11.12 1.55
C GLY A 194 -13.30 12.43 2.33
N LEU A 195 -12.15 13.07 2.54
CA LEU A 195 -12.05 14.34 3.22
C LEU A 195 -12.86 15.44 2.49
N ILE A 196 -12.72 15.53 1.17
CA ILE A 196 -13.49 16.48 0.35
C ILE A 196 -15.00 16.23 0.48
N PHE A 197 -15.42 14.96 0.48
CA PHE A 197 -16.80 14.61 0.68
C PHE A 197 -17.33 15.07 2.05
N ILE A 198 -16.59 14.80 3.14
CA ILE A 198 -16.94 15.19 4.51
C ILE A 198 -17.04 16.72 4.65
N LEU A 199 -16.15 17.47 4.00
CA LEU A 199 -16.16 18.93 4.05
C LEU A 199 -17.37 19.55 3.34
N LYS A 200 -17.98 18.82 2.39
CA LYS A 200 -19.19 19.26 1.68
C LYS A 200 -20.51 18.88 2.37
N MET A 201 -20.46 18.04 3.39
CA MET A 201 -21.58 17.73 4.31
C MET A 201 -21.78 18.84 5.35
#